data_d1b749e3af2c6feb78bee5de1355e339
#
_entry.id   d1b749e3af2c6feb78bee5de1355e339
#
_cell.length_a   1.000
_cell.length_b   1.000
_cell.length_c   1.000
_cell.angle_alpha   90.00
_cell.angle_beta   90.00
_cell.angle_gamma   90.00
#
_symmetry.space_group_name_H-M   'P 1'
#
loop_
_entity.id
_entity.type
_entity.pdbx_description
1 polymer ?
#
loop_
_entity_poly.entity_id
_entity_poly.type
_entity_poly.pdbx_seq_one_letter_code
_entity_poly.pdbx_strand_id
1 'polypeptide(L)'
;MKQSLELGLIGNCQIGALIDGAGSMVWACLPGFDGDPVFCSLLGGQSDNGNGGHFSVEMIDFARSHQRYLHNSAVLETCLYDKTGGGVRITDFAPRFRYLGRMFRPSMLVRTIEPLGGAPRIRVRLKPLFEYGATAPEITH
;
A
#
# COMPACT_ATOMS: atom_id res chain seq x y z
N MET A 1 -6.34 4.93 18.94
CA MET A 1 -5.34 3.87 18.72
C MET A 1 -3.97 4.50 18.46
N LYS A 2 -2.92 4.01 19.08
CA LYS A 2 -1.56 4.45 18.73
C LYS A 2 -1.28 3.98 17.31
N GLN A 3 -0.90 4.87 16.42
CA GLN A 3 -0.43 4.53 15.08
C GLN A 3 0.87 3.73 15.25
N SER A 4 0.89 2.48 14.80
CA SER A 4 2.09 1.67 14.81
C SER A 4 3.05 2.21 13.74
N LEU A 5 4.31 2.39 14.09
CA LEU A 5 5.38 2.73 13.15
C LEU A 5 6.07 1.47 12.60
N GLU A 6 5.49 0.29 12.82
CA GLU A 6 5.91 -0.94 12.15
C GLU A 6 5.43 -0.91 10.70
N LEU A 7 6.30 -0.38 9.83
CA LEU A 7 5.99 -0.13 8.43
C LEU A 7 6.90 -0.96 7.53
N GLY A 8 6.31 -1.59 6.52
CA GLY A 8 7.06 -2.14 5.40
C GLY A 8 7.37 -1.06 4.37
N LEU A 9 8.57 -1.09 3.81
CA LEU A 9 9.00 -0.20 2.73
C LEU A 9 9.13 -0.99 1.44
N ILE A 10 8.49 -0.51 0.38
CA ILE A 10 8.74 -0.96 -1.00
C ILE A 10 9.31 0.19 -1.82
N GLY A 11 10.10 -0.13 -2.84
CA GLY A 11 10.69 0.90 -3.70
C GLY A 11 11.58 0.33 -4.79
N ASN A 12 11.95 1.19 -5.74
CA ASN A 12 12.80 0.84 -6.88
C ASN A 12 13.95 1.83 -7.11
N CYS A 13 14.30 2.62 -6.11
CA CYS A 13 15.29 3.72 -6.15
C CYS A 13 14.84 4.96 -6.97
N GLN A 14 13.62 5.00 -7.47
CA GLN A 14 12.99 6.16 -8.08
C GLN A 14 11.83 6.65 -7.24
N ILE A 15 11.05 5.72 -6.71
CA ILE A 15 9.92 5.92 -5.83
C ILE A 15 9.96 4.94 -4.67
N GLY A 16 9.16 5.22 -3.65
CA GLY A 16 8.93 4.31 -2.52
C GLY A 16 7.58 4.54 -1.87
N ALA A 17 7.10 3.52 -1.18
CA ALA A 17 5.89 3.58 -0.39
C ALA A 17 6.06 2.88 0.95
N LEU A 18 5.38 3.39 1.97
CA LEU A 18 5.29 2.79 3.29
C LEU A 18 3.93 2.10 3.44
N ILE A 19 3.96 0.87 3.93
CA ILE A 19 2.79 0.00 4.07
C ILE A 19 2.72 -0.45 5.52
N ASP A 20 1.57 -0.26 6.15
CA ASP A 20 1.34 -0.71 7.53
C ASP A 20 1.10 -2.23 7.62
N GLY A 21 1.07 -2.76 8.84
CA GLY A 21 0.86 -4.19 9.09
C GLY A 21 -0.53 -4.71 8.68
N ALA A 22 -1.49 -3.82 8.39
CA ALA A 22 -2.80 -4.17 7.85
C ALA A 22 -2.85 -4.11 6.30
N GLY A 23 -1.72 -3.80 5.66
CA GLY A 23 -1.62 -3.74 4.21
C GLY A 23 -2.08 -2.44 3.58
N SER A 24 -2.23 -1.35 4.34
CA SER A 24 -2.54 -0.03 3.80
C SER A 24 -1.26 0.69 3.39
N MET A 25 -1.21 1.22 2.16
CA MET A 25 -0.19 2.20 1.78
C MET A 25 -0.54 3.54 2.42
N VAL A 26 0.27 3.95 3.38
CA VAL A 26 0.02 5.13 4.23
C VAL A 26 0.89 6.33 3.85
N TRP A 27 1.92 6.09 3.05
CA TRP A 27 2.82 7.11 2.51
C TRP A 27 3.35 6.69 1.15
N ALA A 28 3.29 7.56 0.16
CA ALA A 28 3.98 7.44 -1.11
C ALA A 28 4.08 8.77 -1.82
N CYS A 29 5.25 9.09 -2.36
CA CYS A 29 5.50 10.27 -3.20
C CYS A 29 5.65 9.84 -4.67
N LEU A 30 5.00 10.53 -5.57
CA LEU A 30 5.07 10.34 -7.01
C LEU A 30 5.23 11.70 -7.71
N PRO A 31 5.99 11.80 -8.81
CA PRO A 31 6.68 10.71 -9.54
C PRO A 31 8.04 10.32 -8.96
N GLY A 32 8.51 10.94 -7.90
CA GLY A 32 9.78 10.69 -7.25
C GLY A 32 9.75 11.01 -5.76
N PHE A 33 10.86 10.76 -5.05
CA PHE A 33 10.95 10.99 -3.59
C PHE A 33 10.82 12.47 -3.20
N ASP A 34 11.12 13.38 -4.11
CA ASP A 34 10.99 14.83 -3.97
C ASP A 34 9.63 15.38 -4.38
N GLY A 35 8.74 14.50 -4.86
CA GLY A 35 7.36 14.86 -5.21
C GLY A 35 6.45 14.95 -4.00
N ASP A 36 5.30 15.59 -4.20
CA ASP A 36 4.25 15.62 -3.19
C ASP A 36 3.70 14.22 -2.91
N PRO A 37 3.38 13.89 -1.64
CA PRO A 37 2.81 12.61 -1.32
C PRO A 37 1.39 12.48 -1.88
N VAL A 38 1.15 11.41 -2.64
CA VAL A 38 -0.18 11.00 -3.09
C VAL A 38 -0.93 10.21 -2.02
N PHE A 39 -0.17 9.56 -1.13
CA PHE A 39 -0.67 8.94 0.09
C PHE A 39 0.06 9.57 1.27
N CYS A 40 -0.68 10.11 2.23
CA CYS A 40 -0.13 10.85 3.37
C CYS A 40 -0.90 10.59 4.68
N SER A 41 -1.67 9.50 4.75
CA SER A 41 -2.44 9.16 5.95
C SER A 41 -1.55 8.91 7.18
N LEU A 42 -0.26 8.62 6.97
CA LEU A 42 0.74 8.49 8.03
C LEU A 42 0.87 9.77 8.87
N LEU A 43 0.71 10.95 8.27
CA LEU A 43 0.83 12.26 8.95
C LEU A 43 -0.50 12.76 9.51
N GLY A 44 -1.61 12.27 8.98
CA GLY A 44 -2.94 12.58 9.47
C GLY A 44 -3.18 11.85 10.78
N GLY A 45 -2.91 12.50 11.92
CA GLY A 45 -3.39 12.00 13.21
C GLY A 45 -4.88 11.66 13.12
N GLN A 46 -5.36 10.80 13.99
CA GLN A 46 -6.76 10.31 14.07
C GLN A 46 -7.82 11.43 14.12
N SER A 47 -7.93 12.23 13.08
CA SER A 47 -9.14 12.99 12.86
C SER A 47 -10.15 12.04 12.22
N ASP A 48 -11.29 11.85 12.88
CA ASP A 48 -12.41 10.98 12.48
C ASP A 48 -12.92 11.19 11.04
N ASN A 49 -12.37 12.12 10.32
CA ASN A 49 -12.76 12.50 8.96
C ASN A 49 -11.96 11.82 7.86
N GLY A 50 -11.04 10.89 8.18
CA GLY A 50 -10.31 10.10 7.16
C GLY A 50 -9.52 10.96 6.15
N ASN A 51 -8.92 12.05 6.61
CA ASN A 51 -8.39 13.12 5.75
C ASN A 51 -7.01 12.86 5.15
N GLY A 52 -6.51 11.63 5.17
CA GLY A 52 -5.25 11.27 4.55
C GLY A 52 -5.44 10.39 3.31
N GLY A 53 -4.71 10.69 2.22
CA GLY A 53 -4.64 9.81 1.06
C GLY A 53 -4.08 8.44 1.44
N HIS A 54 -4.67 7.37 0.93
CA HIS A 54 -4.24 6.00 1.21
C HIS A 54 -4.71 5.04 0.12
N PHE A 55 -4.08 3.87 0.09
CA PHE A 55 -4.54 2.73 -0.69
C PHE A 55 -4.66 1.52 0.24
N SER A 56 -5.88 1.20 0.67
CA SER A 56 -6.16 0.14 1.64
C SER A 56 -6.88 -1.05 1.03
N VAL A 57 -6.64 -2.21 1.64
CA VAL A 57 -7.41 -3.43 1.47
C VAL A 57 -7.92 -3.83 2.85
N GLU A 58 -9.20 -3.64 3.09
CA GLU A 58 -9.85 -3.90 4.36
C GLU A 58 -10.52 -5.27 4.33
N MET A 59 -10.13 -6.15 5.23
CA MET A 59 -10.79 -7.45 5.42
C MET A 59 -12.05 -7.24 6.27
N ILE A 60 -13.20 -7.68 5.77
CA ILE A 60 -14.43 -7.77 6.57
C ILE A 60 -14.25 -8.93 7.57
N ASP A 61 -14.65 -8.71 8.83
CA ASP A 61 -14.44 -9.67 9.92
C ASP A 61 -12.96 -10.01 10.18
N PHE A 62 -12.08 -9.02 10.04
CA PHE A 62 -10.64 -9.14 10.25
C PHE A 62 -10.30 -9.82 11.58
N ALA A 63 -9.37 -10.77 11.55
CA ALA A 63 -8.87 -11.48 12.71
C ALA A 63 -7.39 -11.21 12.97
N ARG A 64 -6.55 -11.35 11.94
CA ARG A 64 -5.10 -11.19 12.06
C ARG A 64 -4.45 -10.88 10.73
N SER A 65 -3.26 -10.31 10.78
CA SER A 65 -2.38 -10.11 9.63
C SER A 65 -0.99 -10.69 9.90
N HIS A 66 -0.28 -10.95 8.83
CA HIS A 66 1.13 -11.31 8.83
C HIS A 66 1.80 -10.65 7.65
N GLN A 67 2.97 -10.02 7.88
CA GLN A 67 3.70 -9.30 6.84
C GLN A 67 5.14 -9.78 6.80
N ARG A 68 5.69 -9.96 5.59
CA ARG A 68 7.07 -10.36 5.37
C ARG A 68 7.56 -9.91 4.00
N TYR A 69 8.87 -9.77 3.86
CA TYR A 69 9.49 -9.66 2.53
C TYR A 69 9.71 -11.04 1.91
N LEU A 70 9.54 -11.13 0.60
CA LEU A 70 10.01 -12.29 -0.13
C LEU A 70 11.53 -12.33 -0.12
N HIS A 71 12.09 -13.54 -0.06
CA HIS A 71 13.54 -13.74 0.10
C HIS A 71 14.34 -12.96 -0.96
N ASN A 72 15.37 -12.23 -0.51
CA ASN A 72 16.26 -11.41 -1.33
C ASN A 72 15.54 -10.43 -2.28
N SER A 73 14.44 -9.86 -1.85
CA SER A 73 13.67 -8.92 -2.66
C SER A 73 13.14 -7.74 -1.85
N ALA A 74 12.73 -6.67 -2.55
CA ALA A 74 11.95 -5.57 -2.00
C ALA A 74 10.44 -5.77 -2.25
N VAL A 75 10.01 -7.01 -2.44
CA VAL A 75 8.61 -7.40 -2.59
C VAL A 75 8.04 -7.71 -1.22
N LEU A 76 7.01 -6.99 -0.82
CA LEU A 76 6.34 -7.14 0.47
C LEU A 76 5.07 -7.97 0.30
N GLU A 77 4.94 -9.01 1.10
CA GLU A 77 3.76 -9.85 1.16
C GLU A 77 3.01 -9.57 2.48
N THR A 78 1.74 -9.22 2.40
CA THR A 78 0.86 -9.06 3.55
C THR A 78 -0.32 -10.02 3.43
N CYS A 79 -0.46 -10.93 4.39
CA CYS A 79 -1.59 -11.84 4.45
C CYS A 79 -2.59 -11.35 5.50
N LEU A 80 -3.85 -11.21 5.10
CA LEU A 80 -4.96 -10.86 5.98
C LEU A 80 -5.86 -12.09 6.13
N TYR A 81 -6.32 -12.35 7.35
CA TYR A 81 -7.20 -13.46 7.66
C TYR A 81 -8.45 -12.97 8.38
N ASP A 82 -9.59 -13.55 8.02
CA ASP A 82 -10.86 -13.34 8.69
C ASP A 82 -11.07 -14.33 9.86
N LYS A 83 -12.14 -14.13 10.61
CA LYS A 83 -12.51 -14.97 11.76
C LYS A 83 -12.94 -16.39 11.38
N THR A 84 -13.23 -16.64 10.11
CA THR A 84 -13.70 -17.93 9.61
C THR A 84 -12.58 -18.78 9.01
N GLY A 85 -11.35 -18.23 8.94
CA GLY A 85 -10.19 -18.89 8.36
C GLY A 85 -9.98 -18.62 6.87
N GLY A 86 -10.83 -17.78 6.27
CA GLY A 86 -10.58 -17.22 4.94
C GLY A 86 -9.47 -16.19 4.96
N GLY A 87 -8.83 -15.97 3.83
CA GLY A 87 -7.75 -15.01 3.77
C GLY A 87 -7.43 -14.51 2.38
N VAL A 88 -6.70 -13.40 2.34
CA VAL A 88 -6.12 -12.85 1.11
C VAL A 88 -4.64 -12.57 1.30
N ARG A 89 -3.89 -12.71 0.22
CA ARG A 89 -2.50 -12.29 0.10
C ARG A 89 -2.45 -11.02 -0.73
N ILE A 90 -1.81 -10.01 -0.19
CA ILE A 90 -1.48 -8.77 -0.89
C ILE A 90 0.02 -8.81 -1.17
N THR A 91 0.41 -8.63 -2.42
CA THR A 91 1.82 -8.54 -2.81
C THR A 91 2.09 -7.18 -3.40
N ASP A 92 2.99 -6.44 -2.76
CA ASP A 92 3.31 -5.06 -3.08
C ASP A 92 4.76 -4.92 -3.53
N PHE A 93 4.99 -4.21 -4.63
CA PHE A 93 6.34 -3.87 -5.10
C PHE A 93 6.35 -2.67 -6.03
N ALA A 94 7.51 -2.04 -6.17
CA ALA A 94 7.81 -1.09 -7.22
C ALA A 94 8.71 -1.78 -8.26
N PRO A 95 8.32 -1.88 -9.54
CA PRO A 95 9.09 -2.61 -10.54
C PRO A 95 10.48 -2.02 -10.74
N ARG A 96 11.48 -2.90 -10.78
CA ARG A 96 12.85 -2.60 -11.18
C ARG A 96 13.39 -3.80 -11.93
N PHE A 97 13.70 -3.61 -13.21
CA PHE A 97 14.13 -4.70 -14.05
C PHE A 97 15.11 -4.24 -15.11
N ARG A 98 15.91 -5.19 -15.57
CA ARG A 98 16.87 -4.96 -16.66
C ARG A 98 16.27 -5.46 -17.98
N TYR A 99 16.27 -4.59 -18.99
CA TYR A 99 15.80 -4.91 -20.33
C TYR A 99 16.71 -4.23 -21.36
N LEU A 100 17.15 -4.99 -22.39
CA LEU A 100 18.08 -4.51 -23.43
C LEU A 100 19.31 -3.77 -22.87
N GLY A 101 19.91 -4.30 -21.81
CA GLY A 101 21.11 -3.72 -21.17
C GLY A 101 20.85 -2.47 -20.33
N ARG A 102 19.61 -2.02 -20.20
CA ARG A 102 19.22 -0.84 -19.40
C ARG A 102 18.44 -1.23 -18.16
N MET A 103 18.60 -0.46 -17.10
CA MET A 103 17.81 -0.60 -15.87
C MET A 103 16.57 0.28 -15.98
N PHE A 104 15.39 -0.33 -15.91
CA PHE A 104 14.10 0.34 -15.87
C PHE A 104 13.60 0.45 -14.43
N ARG A 105 13.17 1.63 -14.05
CA ARG A 105 12.63 1.98 -12.74
C ARG A 105 11.42 2.88 -12.94
N PRO A 106 10.30 2.36 -13.44
CA PRO A 106 9.12 3.18 -13.71
C PRO A 106 8.54 3.75 -12.41
N SER A 107 7.94 4.94 -12.49
CA SER A 107 7.17 5.54 -11.39
C SER A 107 5.84 4.80 -11.23
N MET A 108 5.93 3.56 -10.76
CA MET A 108 4.82 2.62 -10.67
C MET A 108 4.88 1.84 -9.36
N LEU A 109 3.74 1.75 -8.70
CA LEU A 109 3.49 0.85 -7.58
C LEU A 109 2.54 -0.25 -8.05
N VAL A 110 2.90 -1.50 -7.82
CA VAL A 110 2.08 -2.66 -8.18
C VAL A 110 1.59 -3.34 -6.91
N ARG A 111 0.30 -3.60 -6.89
CA ARG A 111 -0.38 -4.36 -5.83
C ARG A 111 -1.20 -5.46 -6.45
N THR A 112 -0.95 -6.70 -6.06
CA THR A 112 -1.78 -7.84 -6.42
C THR A 112 -2.52 -8.36 -5.20
N ILE A 113 -3.72 -8.88 -5.40
CA ILE A 113 -4.56 -9.44 -4.33
C ILE A 113 -5.00 -10.82 -4.79
N GLU A 114 -4.69 -11.84 -3.99
CA GLU A 114 -5.00 -13.24 -4.27
C GLU A 114 -5.72 -13.88 -3.08
N PRO A 115 -6.74 -14.72 -3.29
CA PRO A 115 -7.36 -15.47 -2.21
C PRO A 115 -6.41 -16.56 -1.70
N LEU A 116 -6.35 -16.73 -0.37
CA LEU A 116 -5.61 -17.81 0.30
C LEU A 116 -6.48 -19.00 0.67
N GLY A 117 -7.79 -18.83 0.65
CA GLY A 117 -8.75 -19.85 0.99
C GLY A 117 -10.04 -19.26 1.52
N GLY A 118 -11.08 -20.09 1.62
CA GLY A 118 -12.40 -19.63 2.04
C GLY A 118 -13.09 -18.73 1.02
N ALA A 119 -13.98 -17.89 1.52
CA ALA A 119 -14.66 -16.85 0.74
C ALA A 119 -14.50 -15.47 1.42
N PRO A 120 -13.25 -14.95 1.49
CA PRO A 120 -12.98 -13.70 2.17
C PRO A 120 -13.68 -12.54 1.49
N ARG A 121 -14.26 -11.66 2.29
CA ARG A 121 -14.85 -10.41 1.81
C ARG A 121 -13.89 -9.27 2.10
N ILE A 122 -13.53 -8.53 1.07
CA ILE A 122 -12.62 -7.38 1.18
C ILE A 122 -13.28 -6.13 0.63
N ARG A 123 -12.82 -4.97 1.13
CA ARG A 123 -13.09 -3.67 0.56
C ARG A 123 -11.77 -3.04 0.15
N VAL A 124 -11.67 -2.67 -1.12
CA VAL A 124 -10.50 -1.95 -1.65
C VAL A 124 -10.84 -0.49 -1.74
N ARG A 125 -9.98 0.37 -1.17
CA ARG A 125 -10.11 1.82 -1.25
C ARG A 125 -8.83 2.44 -1.78
N LEU A 126 -8.94 3.15 -2.88
CA LEU A 126 -7.88 3.97 -3.45
C LEU A 126 -8.28 5.43 -3.34
N LYS A 127 -7.62 6.17 -2.47
CA LYS A 127 -7.88 7.59 -2.22
C LYS A 127 -6.57 8.38 -2.35
N PRO A 128 -6.14 8.69 -3.59
CA PRO A 128 -5.00 9.57 -3.77
C PRO A 128 -5.43 11.01 -3.46
N LEU A 129 -4.54 11.77 -2.86
CA LEU A 129 -4.73 13.20 -2.58
C LEU A 129 -3.46 13.94 -2.99
N PHE A 130 -3.58 15.24 -3.23
CA PHE A 130 -2.46 16.13 -3.52
C PHE A 130 -2.28 17.17 -2.42
N GLU A 131 -1.15 17.89 -2.44
CA GLU A 131 -0.87 18.97 -1.48
C GLU A 131 -1.05 18.52 -0.02
N TYR A 132 -0.44 17.35 0.32
CA TYR A 132 -0.52 16.77 1.67
C TYR A 132 -1.97 16.51 2.17
N GLY A 133 -2.85 16.17 1.25
CA GLY A 133 -4.25 15.86 1.55
C GLY A 133 -5.22 17.02 1.41
N ALA A 134 -4.75 18.19 0.99
CA ALA A 134 -5.60 19.37 0.83
C ALA A 134 -6.46 19.34 -0.44
N THR A 135 -5.98 18.69 -1.50
CA THR A 135 -6.63 18.69 -2.82
C THR A 135 -6.98 17.29 -3.29
N ALA A 136 -8.24 17.09 -3.70
CA ALA A 136 -8.69 15.84 -4.30
C ALA A 136 -8.30 15.78 -5.80
N PRO A 137 -8.05 14.57 -6.35
CA PRO A 137 -7.78 14.41 -7.77
C PRO A 137 -9.02 14.66 -8.62
N GLU A 138 -8.81 15.13 -9.83
CA GLU A 138 -9.85 15.12 -10.87
C GLU A 138 -9.99 13.69 -11.44
N ILE A 139 -11.21 13.17 -11.48
CA ILE A 139 -11.51 11.85 -12.01
C ILE A 139 -12.15 12.01 -13.38
N THR A 140 -11.50 11.48 -14.41
CA THR A 140 -12.04 11.39 -15.77
C THR A 140 -12.49 9.96 -16.07
N HIS A 141 -13.65 9.81 -16.70
CA HIS A 141 -14.25 8.52 -17.08
C HIS A 141 -14.13 8.30 -18.59
#